data_046b27df7fc59a4ad3237af3c5e46e7a
#
_entry.id   046b27df7fc59a4ad3237af3c5e46e7a
#
_cell.length_a   1.000
_cell.length_b   1.000
_cell.length_c   1.000
_cell.angle_alpha   90.00
_cell.angle_beta   90.00
_cell.angle_gamma   90.00
#
_symmetry.space_group_name_H-M   'P 1'
#
loop_
_entity.id
_entity.type
_entity.pdbx_description
1 polymer ?
#
loop_
_entity_poly.entity_id
_entity_poly.type
_entity_poly.pdbx_seq_one_letter_code
_entity_poly.pdbx_strand_id
1 'polypeptide(L)'
;MRIGVLGTGPVGRALAGRLTELGHQVLVGSRTASSDLVVTFAEAAAFGEVIVNATAGTVSIEALTLAGADTLAGKPLVDVSNALDSSAGFPPKVLATDRESLAERIQAAFPAALVVKTLNTMNHAVMVRPRLLAGPHVTFMAGNHEQAKAVAAGLLTQFGWASEEIVDLGDLSGSRAMELYMPLWLRTYGTVGNGLFNLNIVRARDA
;
A
#
# COMPACT_ATOMS: atom_id res chain seq x y z
N MET A 1 -10.90 -12.32 -8.07
CA MET A 1 -11.21 -11.98 -6.66
C MET A 1 -12.04 -10.71 -6.61
N ARG A 2 -12.79 -10.52 -5.55
CA ARG A 2 -13.43 -9.24 -5.22
C ARG A 2 -12.47 -8.43 -4.34
N ILE A 3 -12.21 -7.18 -4.73
CA ILE A 3 -11.23 -6.33 -4.03
C ILE A 3 -11.87 -4.98 -3.71
N GLY A 4 -11.82 -4.59 -2.44
CA GLY A 4 -12.20 -3.26 -1.99
C GLY A 4 -10.96 -2.35 -1.93
N VAL A 5 -10.90 -1.30 -2.75
CA VAL A 5 -9.82 -0.31 -2.70
C VAL A 5 -10.31 0.92 -1.96
N LEU A 6 -9.77 1.21 -0.79
CA LEU A 6 -10.16 2.36 0.01
C LEU A 6 -9.32 3.58 -0.35
N GLY A 7 -9.96 4.59 -0.93
CA GLY A 7 -9.33 5.84 -1.36
C GLY A 7 -9.45 6.12 -2.86
N THR A 8 -9.84 7.34 -3.20
CA THR A 8 -10.05 7.84 -4.57
C THR A 8 -8.90 8.73 -5.08
N GLY A 9 -7.78 8.78 -4.35
CA GLY A 9 -6.58 9.51 -4.73
C GLY A 9 -5.84 8.86 -5.93
N PRO A 10 -4.71 9.45 -6.38
CA PRO A 10 -3.93 8.90 -7.49
C PRO A 10 -3.51 7.44 -7.28
N VAL A 11 -3.09 7.07 -6.05
CA VAL A 11 -2.70 5.70 -5.69
C VAL A 11 -3.89 4.75 -5.80
N GLY A 12 -5.04 5.10 -5.17
CA GLY A 12 -6.24 4.24 -5.21
C GLY A 12 -6.75 4.03 -6.63
N ARG A 13 -6.78 5.09 -7.46
CA ARG A 13 -7.17 4.97 -8.87
C ARG A 13 -6.23 4.11 -9.68
N ALA A 14 -4.92 4.23 -9.49
CA ALA A 14 -3.94 3.41 -10.21
C ALA A 14 -4.08 1.93 -9.84
N LEU A 15 -4.22 1.61 -8.55
CA LEU A 15 -4.41 0.24 -8.08
C LEU A 15 -5.74 -0.33 -8.55
N ALA A 16 -6.85 0.40 -8.39
CA ALA A 16 -8.17 -0.05 -8.84
C ALA A 16 -8.21 -0.30 -10.34
N GLY A 17 -7.67 0.62 -11.16
CA GLY A 17 -7.60 0.47 -12.61
C GLY A 17 -6.79 -0.76 -13.01
N ARG A 18 -5.61 -0.96 -12.42
CA ARG A 18 -4.76 -2.12 -12.74
C ARG A 18 -5.41 -3.44 -12.33
N LEU A 19 -6.00 -3.49 -11.15
CA LEU A 19 -6.71 -4.70 -10.69
C LEU A 19 -7.90 -5.04 -11.60
N THR A 20 -8.63 -4.05 -12.09
CA THR A 20 -9.71 -4.24 -13.06
C THR A 20 -9.20 -4.76 -14.40
N GLU A 21 -8.10 -4.20 -14.93
CA GLU A 21 -7.42 -4.69 -16.14
C GLU A 21 -7.00 -6.16 -16.02
N LEU A 22 -6.64 -6.61 -14.83
CA LEU A 22 -6.25 -7.99 -14.51
C LEU A 22 -7.46 -8.93 -14.28
N GLY A 23 -8.69 -8.44 -14.47
CA GLY A 23 -9.91 -9.25 -14.38
C GLY A 23 -10.44 -9.43 -12.95
N HIS A 24 -10.00 -8.62 -11.98
CA HIS A 24 -10.62 -8.58 -10.66
C HIS A 24 -11.91 -7.74 -10.67
N GLN A 25 -12.84 -8.07 -9.78
CA GLN A 25 -13.98 -7.24 -9.48
C GLN A 25 -13.56 -6.22 -8.42
N VAL A 26 -13.67 -4.93 -8.72
CA VAL A 26 -13.16 -3.87 -7.85
C VAL A 26 -14.25 -2.86 -7.52
N LEU A 27 -14.41 -2.55 -6.23
CA LEU A 27 -15.14 -1.37 -5.76
C LEU A 27 -14.16 -0.42 -5.07
N VAL A 28 -14.33 0.88 -5.35
CA VAL A 28 -13.51 1.93 -4.74
C VAL A 28 -14.29 2.59 -3.61
N GLY A 29 -13.78 2.50 -2.40
CA GLY A 29 -14.37 3.11 -1.22
C GLY A 29 -13.98 4.57 -1.06
N SER A 30 -14.96 5.41 -0.72
CA SER A 30 -14.76 6.80 -0.35
C SER A 30 -15.68 7.20 0.81
N ARG A 31 -15.55 8.44 1.31
CA ARG A 31 -16.47 8.96 2.35
C ARG A 31 -17.91 9.08 1.85
N THR A 32 -18.08 9.30 0.57
CA THR A 32 -19.40 9.49 -0.07
C THR A 32 -19.42 8.71 -1.38
N ALA A 33 -20.43 7.87 -1.57
CA ALA A 33 -20.65 7.19 -2.82
C ALA A 33 -20.92 8.20 -3.94
N SER A 34 -20.36 7.97 -5.14
CA SER A 34 -20.52 8.87 -6.28
C SER A 34 -20.85 8.17 -7.60
N SER A 35 -20.79 6.83 -7.64
CA SER A 35 -21.14 6.00 -8.80
C SER A 35 -21.26 4.54 -8.36
N ASP A 36 -21.69 3.66 -9.28
CA ASP A 36 -21.76 2.20 -9.03
C ASP A 36 -20.41 1.56 -8.71
N LEU A 37 -19.30 2.21 -9.07
CA LEU A 37 -17.93 1.74 -8.80
C LEU A 37 -17.26 2.50 -7.66
N VAL A 38 -17.76 3.68 -7.27
CA VAL A 38 -17.28 4.48 -6.15
C VAL A 38 -18.37 4.55 -5.09
N VAL A 39 -18.23 3.71 -4.10
CA VAL A 39 -19.18 3.44 -3.02
C VAL A 39 -18.64 3.96 -1.68
N THR A 40 -19.35 3.75 -0.59
CA THR A 40 -18.84 4.06 0.75
C THR A 40 -17.69 3.11 1.15
N PHE A 41 -16.88 3.49 2.13
CA PHE A 41 -15.83 2.62 2.68
C PHE A 41 -16.40 1.30 3.20
N ALA A 42 -17.56 1.34 3.86
CA ALA A 42 -18.23 0.14 4.38
C ALA A 42 -18.66 -0.81 3.25
N GLU A 43 -19.28 -0.29 2.19
CA GLU A 43 -19.72 -1.09 1.04
C GLU A 43 -18.51 -1.71 0.31
N ALA A 44 -17.44 -0.94 0.06
CA ALA A 44 -16.24 -1.47 -0.57
C ALA A 44 -15.58 -2.56 0.29
N ALA A 45 -15.51 -2.36 1.61
CA ALA A 45 -14.94 -3.33 2.53
C ALA A 45 -15.82 -4.60 2.64
N ALA A 46 -17.14 -4.46 2.68
CA ALA A 46 -18.07 -5.61 2.70
C ALA A 46 -17.97 -6.45 1.41
N PHE A 47 -17.81 -5.80 0.27
CA PHE A 47 -17.66 -6.47 -1.03
C PHE A 47 -16.35 -7.24 -1.16
N GLY A 48 -15.22 -6.65 -0.68
CA GLY A 48 -13.89 -7.18 -0.90
C GLY A 48 -13.58 -8.42 -0.07
N GLU A 49 -12.99 -9.43 -0.69
CA GLU A 49 -12.28 -10.56 -0.04
C GLU A 49 -10.87 -10.10 0.40
N VAL A 50 -10.31 -9.14 -0.31
CA VAL A 50 -9.06 -8.44 -0.01
C VAL A 50 -9.35 -6.94 0.03
N ILE A 51 -8.79 -6.26 1.00
CA ILE A 51 -8.92 -4.81 1.15
C ILE A 51 -7.56 -4.16 0.88
N VAL A 52 -7.56 -3.11 0.06
CA VAL A 52 -6.37 -2.29 -0.22
C VAL A 52 -6.60 -0.91 0.41
N ASN A 53 -5.80 -0.55 1.41
CA ASN A 53 -5.80 0.78 1.98
C ASN A 53 -4.88 1.71 1.19
N ALA A 54 -5.49 2.57 0.36
CA ALA A 54 -4.84 3.60 -0.43
C ALA A 54 -5.29 5.02 -0.02
N THR A 55 -5.71 5.19 1.22
CA THR A 55 -6.06 6.49 1.80
C THR A 55 -4.80 7.27 2.18
N ALA A 56 -4.92 8.59 2.41
CA ALA A 56 -3.83 9.34 3.02
C ALA A 56 -3.58 8.83 4.45
N GLY A 57 -2.32 8.61 4.83
CA GLY A 57 -1.98 7.98 6.10
C GLY A 57 -2.49 8.72 7.34
N THR A 58 -2.65 10.04 7.26
CA THR A 58 -3.22 10.87 8.33
C THR A 58 -4.68 10.57 8.62
N VAL A 59 -5.43 9.98 7.69
CA VAL A 59 -6.86 9.64 7.82
C VAL A 59 -7.13 8.14 7.65
N SER A 60 -6.10 7.30 7.54
CA SER A 60 -6.26 5.85 7.29
C SER A 60 -7.06 5.16 8.39
N ILE A 61 -6.78 5.44 9.66
CA ILE A 61 -7.51 4.81 10.79
C ILE A 61 -8.98 5.24 10.77
N GLU A 62 -9.28 6.52 10.50
CA GLU A 62 -10.64 7.01 10.36
C GLU A 62 -11.37 6.31 9.21
N ALA A 63 -10.76 6.21 8.03
CA ALA A 63 -11.33 5.54 6.86
C ALA A 63 -11.61 4.06 7.12
N LEU A 64 -10.69 3.36 7.80
CA LEU A 64 -10.85 1.96 8.18
C LEU A 64 -11.91 1.78 9.28
N THR A 65 -12.08 2.75 10.17
CA THR A 65 -13.19 2.77 11.14
C THR A 65 -14.54 2.88 10.42
N LEU A 66 -14.63 3.72 9.41
CA LEU A 66 -15.83 3.84 8.55
C LEU A 66 -16.07 2.57 7.71
N ALA A 67 -15.02 1.82 7.37
CA ALA A 67 -15.13 0.52 6.71
C ALA A 67 -15.71 -0.58 7.62
N GLY A 68 -15.52 -0.44 8.94
CA GLY A 68 -16.05 -1.32 9.96
C GLY A 68 -15.08 -2.43 10.39
N ALA A 69 -14.76 -2.51 11.67
CA ALA A 69 -13.82 -3.49 12.23
C ALA A 69 -14.23 -4.94 11.95
N ASP A 70 -15.51 -5.26 12.13
CA ASP A 70 -16.05 -6.61 11.88
C ASP A 70 -15.96 -6.98 10.39
N THR A 71 -16.11 -6.01 9.50
CA THR A 71 -16.01 -6.20 8.05
C THR A 71 -14.57 -6.48 7.62
N LEU A 72 -13.59 -5.91 8.30
CA LEU A 72 -12.16 -6.10 8.05
C LEU A 72 -11.62 -7.39 8.70
N ALA A 73 -12.33 -7.96 9.68
CA ALA A 73 -11.87 -9.13 10.42
C ALA A 73 -11.59 -10.33 9.52
N GLY A 74 -10.42 -10.95 9.68
CA GLY A 74 -9.97 -12.12 8.94
C GLY A 74 -9.60 -11.86 7.48
N LYS A 75 -9.69 -10.61 6.99
CA LYS A 75 -9.34 -10.27 5.61
C LYS A 75 -7.90 -9.77 5.50
N PRO A 76 -7.18 -10.12 4.42
CA PRO A 76 -5.96 -9.44 4.05
C PRO A 76 -6.22 -7.94 3.83
N LEU A 77 -5.50 -7.10 4.58
CA LEU A 77 -5.52 -5.64 4.48
C LEU A 77 -4.16 -5.17 3.94
N VAL A 78 -4.08 -4.98 2.63
CA VAL A 78 -2.87 -4.49 1.95
C VAL A 78 -2.78 -2.99 2.15
N ASP A 79 -1.86 -2.55 3.00
CA ASP A 79 -1.65 -1.13 3.30
C ASP A 79 -0.51 -0.55 2.45
N VAL A 80 -0.85 0.41 1.58
CA VAL A 80 0.11 1.13 0.74
C VAL A 80 0.27 2.60 1.16
N SER A 81 -0.34 2.99 2.28
CA SER A 81 -0.38 4.37 2.75
C SER A 81 0.95 4.82 3.36
N ASN A 82 1.16 6.13 3.44
CA ASN A 82 2.25 6.75 4.17
C ASN A 82 1.70 7.84 5.11
N ALA A 83 2.21 7.89 6.33
CA ALA A 83 1.86 8.93 7.30
C ALA A 83 2.59 10.24 6.95
N LEU A 84 2.05 10.98 5.97
CA LEU A 84 2.59 12.24 5.45
C LEU A 84 1.65 13.40 5.78
N ASP A 85 2.16 14.42 6.47
CA ASP A 85 1.45 15.66 6.71
C ASP A 85 1.87 16.72 5.68
N SER A 86 0.96 17.06 4.79
CA SER A 86 1.14 18.04 3.72
C SER A 86 0.61 19.44 4.09
N SER A 87 0.19 19.68 5.32
CA SER A 87 -0.41 20.95 5.75
C SER A 87 0.51 22.15 5.57
N ALA A 88 1.83 21.95 5.67
CA ALA A 88 2.84 22.99 5.46
C ALA A 88 3.39 23.05 4.02
N GLY A 89 2.81 22.29 3.07
CA GLY A 89 3.24 22.22 1.67
C GLY A 89 4.23 21.11 1.38
N PHE A 90 5.04 21.28 0.34
CA PHE A 90 6.04 20.30 -0.10
C PHE A 90 7.46 20.71 0.33
N PRO A 91 8.32 19.78 0.79
CA PRO A 91 8.02 18.36 1.04
C PRO A 91 7.13 18.16 2.27
N PRO A 92 6.23 17.15 2.27
CA PRO A 92 5.41 16.86 3.43
C PRO A 92 6.27 16.38 4.61
N LYS A 93 5.78 16.61 5.84
CA LYS A 93 6.40 16.06 7.05
C LYS A 93 6.07 14.57 7.16
N VAL A 94 7.07 13.73 7.34
CA VAL A 94 6.90 12.31 7.64
C VAL A 94 6.58 12.15 9.13
N LEU A 95 5.49 11.46 9.44
CA LEU A 95 5.00 11.24 10.80
C LEU A 95 5.37 9.86 11.37
N ALA A 96 5.93 8.96 10.53
CA ALA A 96 6.46 7.68 10.98
C ALA A 96 7.67 7.85 11.89
N THR A 97 7.83 6.93 12.84
CA THR A 97 8.97 6.91 13.78
C THR A 97 9.67 5.56 13.75
N ASP A 98 10.86 5.48 14.35
CA ASP A 98 11.61 4.25 14.53
C ASP A 98 10.96 3.29 15.55
N ARG A 99 10.00 3.78 16.32
CA ARG A 99 9.30 3.02 17.38
C ARG A 99 7.98 2.43 16.90
N GLU A 100 7.31 3.11 15.94
CA GLU A 100 5.98 2.71 15.49
C GLU A 100 5.71 3.24 14.09
N SER A 101 5.23 2.36 13.21
CA SER A 101 4.73 2.68 11.87
C SER A 101 3.23 2.94 11.87
N LEU A 102 2.72 3.52 10.80
CA LEU A 102 1.28 3.61 10.56
C LEU A 102 0.64 2.21 10.43
N ALA A 103 1.33 1.27 9.78
CA ALA A 103 0.82 -0.09 9.61
C ALA A 103 0.65 -0.80 10.97
N GLU A 104 1.57 -0.63 11.91
CA GLU A 104 1.43 -1.16 13.27
C GLU A 104 0.27 -0.51 14.02
N ARG A 105 0.07 0.80 13.88
CA ARG A 105 -1.09 1.52 14.44
C ARG A 105 -2.41 1.02 13.86
N ILE A 106 -2.45 0.74 12.56
CA ILE A 106 -3.61 0.14 11.89
C ILE A 106 -3.87 -1.26 12.47
N GLN A 107 -2.84 -2.11 12.60
CA GLN A 107 -3.00 -3.45 13.18
C GLN A 107 -3.47 -3.39 14.64
N ALA A 108 -2.97 -2.45 15.43
CA ALA A 108 -3.43 -2.27 16.82
C ALA A 108 -4.89 -1.79 16.89
N ALA A 109 -5.32 -0.92 15.99
CA ALA A 109 -6.70 -0.44 15.92
C ALA A 109 -7.68 -1.51 15.39
N PHE A 110 -7.21 -2.41 14.52
CA PHE A 110 -8.00 -3.49 13.89
C PHE A 110 -7.30 -4.83 14.08
N PRO A 111 -7.28 -5.39 15.31
CA PRO A 111 -6.45 -6.56 15.64
C PRO A 111 -6.85 -7.84 14.89
N ALA A 112 -8.09 -7.94 14.42
CA ALA A 112 -8.57 -9.07 13.63
C ALA A 112 -8.32 -8.93 12.13
N ALA A 113 -7.88 -7.76 11.63
CA ALA A 113 -7.48 -7.60 10.23
C ALA A 113 -6.07 -8.18 10.00
N LEU A 114 -5.80 -8.70 8.81
CA LEU A 114 -4.50 -9.32 8.49
C LEU A 114 -3.66 -8.29 7.71
N VAL A 115 -3.04 -7.35 8.41
CA VAL A 115 -2.32 -6.21 7.81
C VAL A 115 -1.03 -6.66 7.13
N VAL A 116 -0.85 -6.21 5.88
CA VAL A 116 0.38 -6.36 5.11
C VAL A 116 0.78 -5.01 4.54
N LYS A 117 1.92 -4.47 4.94
CA LYS A 117 2.51 -3.26 4.38
C LYS A 117 3.28 -3.58 3.12
N THR A 118 3.02 -2.86 2.02
CA THR A 118 3.80 -2.97 0.78
C THR A 118 3.63 -1.75 -0.12
N LEU A 119 4.41 -1.65 -1.20
CA LEU A 119 4.34 -0.64 -2.27
C LEU A 119 4.52 0.83 -1.85
N ASN A 120 4.54 1.16 -0.58
CA ASN A 120 4.57 2.54 -0.08
C ASN A 120 5.86 3.31 -0.39
N THR A 121 6.90 2.65 -0.91
CA THR A 121 8.24 3.22 -1.14
C THR A 121 8.46 3.78 -2.55
N MET A 122 7.41 3.89 -3.37
CA MET A 122 7.54 4.28 -4.77
C MET A 122 6.32 5.07 -5.28
N ASN A 123 6.44 5.59 -6.51
CA ASN A 123 5.34 6.25 -7.21
C ASN A 123 4.25 5.25 -7.62
N HIS A 124 2.99 5.68 -7.59
CA HIS A 124 1.82 4.84 -7.92
C HIS A 124 1.88 4.22 -9.32
N ALA A 125 2.50 4.88 -10.30
CA ALA A 125 2.65 4.31 -11.64
C ALA A 125 3.60 3.09 -11.62
N VAL A 126 4.67 3.17 -10.83
CA VAL A 126 5.65 2.08 -10.66
C VAL A 126 5.04 0.93 -9.85
N MET A 127 4.22 1.23 -8.82
CA MET A 127 3.54 0.20 -8.03
C MET A 127 2.84 -0.84 -8.90
N VAL A 128 2.07 -0.37 -9.89
CA VAL A 128 1.19 -1.19 -10.71
C VAL A 128 1.79 -1.63 -12.04
N ARG A 129 2.90 -1.04 -12.43
CA ARG A 129 3.63 -1.34 -13.67
C ARG A 129 5.14 -1.20 -13.45
N PRO A 130 5.78 -2.14 -12.72
CA PRO A 130 7.20 -2.03 -12.40
C PRO A 130 8.09 -1.95 -13.65
N ARG A 131 7.69 -2.55 -14.76
CA ARG A 131 8.43 -2.52 -16.04
C ARG A 131 8.42 -1.16 -16.75
N LEU A 132 7.83 -0.12 -16.16
CA LEU A 132 8.06 1.27 -16.59
C LEU A 132 9.51 1.72 -16.36
N LEU A 133 10.19 1.11 -15.39
CA LEU A 133 11.60 1.39 -15.12
C LEU A 133 12.49 0.37 -15.84
N ALA A 134 13.52 0.88 -16.51
CA ALA A 134 14.54 0.04 -17.12
C ALA A 134 15.55 -0.41 -16.07
N GLY A 135 15.67 -1.70 -15.85
CA GLY A 135 16.65 -2.28 -14.92
C GLY A 135 16.02 -2.88 -13.65
N PRO A 136 16.81 -3.61 -12.88
CA PRO A 136 16.33 -4.30 -11.69
C PRO A 136 16.02 -3.32 -10.56
N HIS A 137 14.89 -3.53 -9.90
CA HIS A 137 14.49 -2.77 -8.73
C HIS A 137 13.54 -3.62 -7.87
N VAL A 138 13.34 -3.25 -6.60
CA VAL A 138 12.62 -4.07 -5.64
C VAL A 138 11.40 -3.35 -5.05
N THR A 139 10.46 -4.15 -4.54
CA THR A 139 9.42 -3.72 -3.60
C THR A 139 9.59 -4.47 -2.29
N PHE A 140 9.16 -3.85 -1.19
CA PHE A 140 9.23 -4.44 0.14
C PHE A 140 7.84 -4.87 0.60
N MET A 141 7.82 -5.87 1.48
CA MET A 141 6.62 -6.37 2.12
C MET A 141 6.93 -6.68 3.59
N ALA A 142 5.98 -6.41 4.49
CA ALA A 142 6.04 -6.77 5.91
C ALA A 142 4.65 -7.10 6.44
N GLY A 143 4.51 -8.11 7.30
CA GLY A 143 3.23 -8.51 7.87
C GLY A 143 3.34 -9.72 8.80
N ASN A 144 2.42 -9.82 9.77
CA ASN A 144 2.44 -10.87 10.78
C ASN A 144 1.83 -12.20 10.32
N HIS A 145 1.14 -12.23 9.17
CA HIS A 145 0.34 -13.35 8.72
C HIS A 145 0.82 -13.85 7.36
N GLU A 146 1.44 -15.03 7.30
CA GLU A 146 2.00 -15.61 6.08
C GLU A 146 0.96 -15.74 4.95
N GLN A 147 -0.28 -16.15 5.30
CA GLN A 147 -1.33 -16.28 4.31
C GLN A 147 -1.70 -14.91 3.68
N ALA A 148 -1.75 -13.85 4.46
CA ALA A 148 -2.03 -12.50 3.95
C ALA A 148 -0.87 -11.97 3.10
N LYS A 149 0.39 -12.24 3.52
CA LYS A 149 1.59 -11.93 2.72
C LYS A 149 1.57 -12.68 1.38
N ALA A 150 1.18 -13.96 1.37
CA ALA A 150 1.06 -14.72 0.13
C ALA A 150 0.01 -14.12 -0.83
N VAL A 151 -1.14 -13.65 -0.31
CA VAL A 151 -2.15 -12.94 -1.11
C VAL A 151 -1.57 -11.64 -1.68
N ALA A 152 -0.90 -10.83 -0.86
CA ALA A 152 -0.27 -9.60 -1.31
C ALA A 152 0.79 -9.86 -2.38
N ALA A 153 1.71 -10.83 -2.17
CA ALA A 153 2.72 -11.22 -3.14
C ALA A 153 2.10 -11.69 -4.47
N GLY A 154 0.99 -12.43 -4.41
CA GLY A 154 0.24 -12.83 -5.60
C GLY A 154 -0.30 -11.64 -6.40
N LEU A 155 -0.77 -10.58 -5.76
CA LEU A 155 -1.18 -9.34 -6.43
C LEU A 155 0.03 -8.60 -7.03
N LEU A 156 1.14 -8.52 -6.30
CA LEU A 156 2.38 -7.90 -6.79
C LEU A 156 2.89 -8.62 -8.05
N THR A 157 2.88 -9.96 -8.06
CA THR A 157 3.27 -10.75 -9.23
C THR A 157 2.36 -10.46 -10.43
N GLN A 158 1.06 -10.34 -10.22
CA GLN A 158 0.12 -9.96 -11.29
C GLN A 158 0.36 -8.53 -11.81
N PHE A 159 0.87 -7.60 -10.98
CA PHE A 159 1.29 -6.27 -11.43
C PHE A 159 2.56 -6.33 -12.30
N GLY A 160 3.31 -7.42 -12.25
CA GLY A 160 4.54 -7.65 -13.01
C GLY A 160 5.82 -7.63 -12.18
N TRP A 161 5.72 -7.64 -10.83
CA TRP A 161 6.88 -7.84 -9.96
C TRP A 161 7.32 -9.30 -10.03
N ALA A 162 8.61 -9.55 -10.28
CA ALA A 162 9.17 -10.89 -10.16
C ALA A 162 9.32 -11.27 -8.68
N SER A 163 9.28 -12.56 -8.37
CA SER A 163 9.34 -13.02 -6.98
C SER A 163 10.61 -12.58 -6.26
N GLU A 164 11.74 -12.54 -6.96
CA GLU A 164 13.04 -12.08 -6.45
C GLU A 164 13.11 -10.56 -6.23
N GLU A 165 12.18 -9.80 -6.80
CA GLU A 165 12.03 -8.35 -6.61
C GLU A 165 11.14 -8.01 -5.40
N ILE A 166 10.45 -8.99 -4.83
CA ILE A 166 9.60 -8.81 -3.64
C ILE A 166 10.41 -9.21 -2.41
N VAL A 167 10.86 -8.22 -1.67
CA VAL A 167 11.69 -8.44 -0.47
C VAL A 167 10.80 -8.47 0.76
N ASP A 168 10.64 -9.64 1.37
CA ASP A 168 9.93 -9.80 2.63
C ASP A 168 10.83 -9.38 3.79
N LEU A 169 10.39 -8.38 4.56
CA LEU A 169 11.07 -7.84 5.73
C LEU A 169 10.60 -8.50 7.05
N GLY A 170 9.85 -9.61 6.95
CA GLY A 170 9.37 -10.36 8.09
C GLY A 170 8.07 -9.84 8.68
N ASP A 171 8.01 -9.70 9.99
CA ASP A 171 6.83 -9.24 10.69
C ASP A 171 6.50 -7.76 10.41
N LEU A 172 5.37 -7.28 10.94
CA LEU A 172 4.87 -5.95 10.64
C LEU A 172 5.79 -4.82 11.12
N SER A 173 6.73 -5.08 12.06
CA SER A 173 7.71 -4.09 12.51
C SER A 173 8.68 -3.67 11.37
N GLY A 174 8.88 -4.52 10.36
CA GLY A 174 9.62 -4.18 9.14
C GLY A 174 9.03 -2.98 8.39
N SER A 175 7.74 -2.68 8.56
CA SER A 175 7.07 -1.52 7.97
C SER A 175 7.63 -0.17 8.46
N ARG A 176 8.27 -0.13 9.63
CA ARG A 176 8.94 1.08 10.16
C ARG A 176 10.02 1.56 9.18
N ALA A 177 10.89 0.65 8.74
CA ALA A 177 11.93 0.97 7.77
C ALA A 177 11.34 1.42 6.43
N MET A 178 10.25 0.80 5.98
CA MET A 178 9.55 1.16 4.75
C MET A 178 8.96 2.57 4.82
N GLU A 179 8.38 2.97 5.93
CA GLU A 179 7.80 4.31 6.12
C GLU A 179 8.89 5.37 6.36
N LEU A 180 9.96 5.03 7.07
CA LEU A 180 11.12 5.91 7.30
C LEU A 180 11.99 6.12 6.05
N TYR A 181 11.79 5.35 5.00
CA TYR A 181 12.41 5.62 3.70
C TYR A 181 11.87 6.90 3.04
N MET A 182 10.67 7.33 3.38
CA MET A 182 10.00 8.47 2.73
C MET A 182 10.81 9.78 2.71
N PRO A 183 11.57 10.18 3.76
CA PRO A 183 12.44 11.36 3.68
C PRO A 183 13.45 11.29 2.53
N LEU A 184 14.07 10.12 2.31
CA LEU A 184 15.00 9.93 1.20
C LEU A 184 14.27 9.98 -0.14
N TRP A 185 13.12 9.31 -0.25
CA TRP A 185 12.31 9.34 -1.48
C TRP A 185 11.90 10.76 -1.86
N LEU A 186 11.41 11.56 -0.91
CA LEU A 186 10.98 12.94 -1.14
C LEU A 186 12.14 13.85 -1.58
N ARG A 187 13.33 13.66 -1.01
CA ARG A 187 14.54 14.39 -1.43
C ARG A 187 14.95 14.00 -2.84
N THR A 188 14.96 12.70 -3.14
CA THR A 188 15.28 12.18 -4.48
C THR A 188 14.27 12.70 -5.50
N TYR A 189 12.97 12.70 -5.18
CA TYR A 189 11.93 13.27 -6.04
C TYR A 189 12.20 14.75 -6.38
N GLY A 190 12.56 15.56 -5.38
CA GLY A 190 12.90 16.96 -5.59
C GLY A 190 14.15 17.19 -6.46
N THR A 191 15.09 16.24 -6.43
CA THR A 191 16.34 16.32 -7.22
C THR A 191 16.15 15.80 -8.66
N VAL A 192 15.45 14.68 -8.81
CA VAL A 192 15.20 14.03 -10.11
C VAL A 192 14.10 14.74 -10.91
N GLY A 193 13.19 15.46 -10.23
CA GLY A 193 12.10 16.21 -10.84
C GLY A 193 10.87 15.38 -11.20
N ASN A 194 10.88 14.07 -10.94
CA ASN A 194 9.73 13.18 -11.13
C ASN A 194 9.83 11.98 -10.18
N GLY A 195 8.74 11.20 -10.07
CA GLY A 195 8.67 10.01 -9.22
C GLY A 195 8.94 8.68 -9.93
N LEU A 196 9.40 8.70 -11.19
CA LEU A 196 9.67 7.50 -11.97
C LEU A 196 11.07 6.94 -11.68
N PHE A 197 11.29 6.56 -10.43
CA PHE A 197 12.50 5.90 -9.94
C PHE A 197 12.13 4.92 -8.81
N ASN A 198 13.04 3.99 -8.51
CA ASN A 198 12.88 3.08 -7.39
C ASN A 198 14.26 2.61 -6.89
N LEU A 199 14.28 1.86 -5.78
CA LEU A 199 15.47 1.26 -5.19
C LEU A 199 15.84 -0.06 -5.86
N ASN A 200 17.13 -0.36 -5.88
CA ASN A 200 17.66 -1.70 -6.15
C ASN A 200 18.59 -2.15 -5.00
N ILE A 201 18.58 -3.46 -4.74
CA ILE A 201 19.50 -4.10 -3.80
C ILE A 201 20.52 -4.89 -4.60
N VAL A 202 21.77 -4.43 -4.58
CA VAL A 202 22.88 -5.14 -5.20
C VAL A 202 23.53 -6.04 -4.14
N ARG A 203 23.57 -7.35 -4.42
CA ARG A 203 24.20 -8.34 -3.54
C ARG A 203 25.60 -8.68 -4.03
N ALA A 204 26.50 -9.05 -3.11
CA ALA A 204 27.78 -9.65 -3.48
C ALA A 204 27.56 -11.00 -4.21
N ARG A 205 28.44 -11.33 -5.15
CA ARG A 205 28.29 -12.54 -5.97
C ARG A 205 28.43 -13.86 -5.19
N ASP A 206 29.11 -13.82 -4.03
CA ASP A 206 29.48 -14.99 -3.21
C ASP A 206 28.98 -14.84 -1.74
N ALA A 207 27.83 -14.23 -1.52
CA ALA A 207 27.24 -14.07 -0.19
C ALA A 207 26.10 -15.06 0.04
#